data_3f3706ade01bd194b01e9dccdfcb7e21
#
_entry.id   3f3706ade01bd194b01e9dccdfcb7e21
#
_cell.length_a   1.000
_cell.length_b   1.000
_cell.length_c   1.000
_cell.angle_alpha   90.00
_cell.angle_beta   90.00
_cell.angle_gamma   90.00
#
_symmetry.space_group_name_H-M   'P 1'
#
loop_
_entity.id
_entity.type
_entity.pdbx_description
1 polymer ?
#
loop_
_entity_poly.entity_id
_entity_poly.type
_entity_poly.pdbx_seq_one_letter_code
_entity_poly.pdbx_strand_id
1 'polypeptide(L)'
;MENNDKKITIIDENGVEKEFLILFTYHSEEFEKDYVIFYEENNVEELYACSYKEESNQLENIESDEEYDELEKVIEDYQNSQQN
;
A
#
# COMPACT_ATOMS: atom_id res chain seq x y z
N MET A 1 -16.13 8.54 14.53
CA MET A 1 -15.64 8.41 14.34
C MET A 1 -14.85 8.60 13.57
N GLU A 2 -14.30 8.78 13.39
CA GLU A 2 -13.67 8.96 12.66
C GLU A 2 -13.21 8.24 11.95
N ASN A 3 -13.41 8.20 11.11
CA ASN A 3 -13.02 7.35 10.41
C ASN A 3 -11.86 7.63 9.83
N ASN A 4 -10.97 6.89 9.83
CA ASN A 4 -9.73 7.09 9.32
C ASN A 4 -9.52 6.41 8.06
N ASP A 5 -10.53 6.07 7.39
CA ASP A 5 -10.40 5.39 6.14
C ASP A 5 -9.91 6.34 5.11
N LYS A 6 -8.71 6.18 4.71
CA LYS A 6 -8.17 6.98 3.64
C LYS A 6 -8.33 6.24 2.34
N LYS A 7 -8.96 6.89 1.39
CA LYS A 7 -9.20 6.30 0.10
C LYS A 7 -8.26 6.91 -0.92
N ILE A 8 -7.80 6.09 -1.84
CA ILE A 8 -7.02 6.59 -2.96
C ILE A 8 -7.70 6.12 -4.24
N THR A 9 -7.60 6.95 -5.26
CA THR A 9 -8.16 6.60 -6.57
C THR A 9 -6.99 6.35 -7.50
N ILE A 10 -7.00 5.18 -8.13
CA ILE A 10 -5.96 4.82 -9.06
C ILE A 10 -6.60 4.68 -10.43
N ILE A 11 -6.02 5.32 -11.43
CA ILE A 11 -6.51 5.26 -12.79
C ILE A 11 -5.60 4.32 -13.55
N ASP A 12 -6.18 3.26 -14.12
CA ASP A 12 -5.38 2.27 -14.83
C ASP A 12 -5.13 2.72 -16.26
N GLU A 13 -4.49 1.86 -17.02
CA GLU A 13 -4.07 2.20 -18.39
C GLU A 13 -5.26 2.47 -19.29
N ASN A 14 -6.38 1.92 -18.96
CA ASN A 14 -7.59 2.11 -19.77
C ASN A 14 -8.38 3.31 -19.35
N GLY A 15 -7.91 4.06 -18.37
CA GLY A 15 -8.62 5.22 -17.88
C GLY A 15 -9.72 4.90 -16.90
N VAL A 16 -9.76 3.67 -16.41
CA VAL A 16 -10.78 3.28 -15.46
C VAL A 16 -10.32 3.66 -14.05
N GLU A 17 -11.17 4.34 -13.32
CA GLU A 17 -10.85 4.74 -11.96
C GLU A 17 -11.30 3.66 -11.01
N LYS A 18 -10.41 3.30 -10.09
CA LYS A 18 -10.73 2.35 -9.04
C LYS A 18 -10.37 2.95 -7.70
N GLU A 19 -11.21 2.71 -6.74
CA GLU A 19 -10.99 3.22 -5.39
C GLU A 19 -10.45 2.13 -4.50
N PHE A 20 -9.41 2.47 -3.75
CA PHE A 20 -8.78 1.56 -2.82
C PHE A 20 -8.75 2.20 -1.45
N LEU A 21 -8.67 1.36 -0.44
CA LEU A 21 -8.55 1.82 0.93
C LEU A 21 -7.13 1.57 1.41
N ILE A 22 -6.56 2.55 2.08
CA ILE A 22 -5.21 2.42 2.59
C ILE A 22 -5.24 1.66 3.91
N LEU A 23 -4.50 0.58 3.97
CA LEU A 23 -4.40 -0.20 5.18
C LEU A 23 -3.38 0.42 6.14
N PHE A 24 -2.18 0.68 5.64
CA PHE A 24 -1.17 1.37 6.43
C PHE A 24 -0.04 1.82 5.52
N THR A 25 0.81 2.67 6.04
CA THR A 25 1.99 3.12 5.31
C THR A 25 3.23 2.65 6.04
N TYR A 26 4.33 2.56 5.32
CA TYR A 26 5.56 2.04 5.87
C TYR A 26 6.74 2.79 5.27
N HIS A 27 7.68 3.15 6.11
CA HIS A 27 8.90 3.79 5.65
C HIS A 27 10.06 2.82 5.81
N SER A 28 10.79 2.59 4.72
CA SER A 28 11.93 1.68 4.74
C SER A 28 13.21 2.51 4.81
N GLU A 29 13.98 2.28 5.84
CA GLU A 29 15.27 2.94 5.94
C GLU A 29 16.29 2.33 5.00
N GLU A 30 16.13 1.07 4.72
CA GLU A 30 17.08 0.38 3.85
C GLU A 30 17.03 0.93 2.43
N PHE A 31 15.84 1.17 1.93
CA PHE A 31 15.67 1.67 0.57
C PHE A 31 15.38 3.17 0.53
N GLU A 32 15.21 3.78 1.70
CA GLU A 32 14.90 5.20 1.82
C GLU A 32 13.69 5.56 0.98
N LYS A 33 12.65 4.76 1.11
CA LYS A 33 11.41 4.96 0.38
C LYS A 33 10.23 4.79 1.30
N ASP A 34 9.15 5.42 0.91
CA ASP A 34 7.88 5.25 1.60
C ASP A 34 6.98 4.37 0.78
N TYR A 35 6.25 3.50 1.45
CA TYR A 35 5.36 2.56 0.80
C TYR A 35 3.96 2.68 1.38
N VAL A 36 2.97 2.37 0.57
CA VAL A 36 1.59 2.35 1.01
C VAL A 36 1.03 0.97 0.70
N ILE A 37 0.33 0.40 1.67
CA ILE A 37 -0.32 -0.90 1.54
C ILE A 37 -1.81 -0.63 1.47
N PHE A 38 -2.46 -1.13 0.44
CA PHE A 38 -3.86 -0.81 0.21
C PHE A 38 -4.59 -2.03 -0.36
N TYR A 39 -5.90 -1.93 -0.41
CA TYR A 39 -6.72 -3.02 -0.91
C TYR A 39 -7.99 -2.45 -1.53
N GLU A 40 -8.59 -3.23 -2.42
CA GLU A 40 -9.85 -2.83 -3.02
C GLU A 40 -10.96 -2.98 -2.01
N GLU A 41 -11.90 -2.05 -2.04
CA GLU A 41 -12.99 -2.06 -1.09
C GLU A 41 -13.76 -3.36 -1.14
N ASN A 42 -13.87 -3.95 -2.31
CA ASN A 42 -14.64 -5.17 -2.47
C ASN A 42 -13.82 -6.44 -2.35
N ASN A 43 -12.53 -6.33 -2.12
CA ASN A 43 -11.69 -7.51 -2.07
C ASN A 43 -10.60 -7.31 -1.02
N VAL A 44 -11.00 -7.43 0.24
CA VAL A 44 -10.10 -7.12 1.34
C VAL A 44 -9.02 -8.16 1.54
N GLU A 45 -9.12 -9.30 0.87
CA GLU A 45 -8.13 -10.34 1.03
C GLU A 45 -6.91 -10.12 0.16
N GLU A 46 -7.02 -9.29 -0.85
CA GLU A 46 -5.93 -9.04 -1.75
C GLU A 46 -5.27 -7.72 -1.42
N LEU A 47 -4.06 -7.77 -0.93
CA LEU A 47 -3.35 -6.55 -0.56
C LEU A 47 -2.37 -6.18 -1.66
N TYR A 48 -2.24 -4.89 -1.86
CA TYR A 48 -1.33 -4.34 -2.85
C TYR A 48 -0.34 -3.43 -2.17
N ALA A 49 0.81 -3.27 -2.75
CA ALA A 49 1.83 -2.39 -2.20
C ALA A 49 2.44 -1.57 -3.33
N CYS A 50 2.65 -0.30 -3.05
CA CYS A 50 3.33 0.59 -3.99
C CYS A 50 4.22 1.52 -3.19
N SER A 51 5.27 2.01 -3.82
CA SER A 51 6.02 3.10 -3.22
C SER A 51 5.35 4.42 -3.62
N TYR A 52 5.55 5.45 -2.81
CA TYR A 52 5.00 6.74 -3.16
C TYR A 52 5.97 7.82 -2.76
N LYS A 53 5.84 8.96 -3.41
CA LYS A 53 6.64 10.13 -3.09
C LYS A 53 5.73 11.22 -2.58
N GLU A 54 6.00 11.68 -1.38
CA GLU A 54 5.18 12.72 -0.79
C GLU A 54 5.17 13.99 -1.62
N GLU A 55 6.30 14.27 -2.24
CA GLU A 55 6.42 15.52 -2.97
C GLU A 55 5.49 15.59 -4.16
N SER A 56 5.28 14.47 -4.81
CA SER A 56 4.49 14.47 -6.03
C SER A 56 3.18 13.71 -5.87
N ASN A 57 2.97 13.07 -4.73
CA ASN A 57 1.76 12.25 -4.50
C ASN A 57 1.59 11.19 -5.57
N GLN A 58 2.70 10.67 -6.08
CA GLN A 58 2.63 9.68 -7.12
C GLN A 58 2.93 8.31 -6.56
N LEU A 59 2.17 7.33 -7.01
CA LEU A 59 2.43 5.94 -6.67
C LEU A 59 3.26 5.32 -7.76
N GLU A 60 4.24 4.54 -7.35
CA GLU A 60 5.12 3.87 -8.29
C GLU A 60 5.12 2.38 -8.01
N ASN A 61 5.17 1.60 -9.07
CA ASN A 61 5.24 0.16 -8.93
C ASN A 61 6.56 -0.24 -8.32
N ILE A 62 6.52 -1.29 -7.52
CA ILE A 62 7.72 -1.85 -6.94
C ILE A 62 8.32 -2.79 -7.95
N GLU A 63 9.61 -2.61 -8.24
CA GLU A 63 10.25 -3.40 -9.27
C GLU A 63 11.28 -4.37 -8.75
N SER A 64 11.66 -4.24 -7.50
CA SER A 64 12.73 -5.04 -6.93
C SER A 64 12.17 -6.18 -6.10
N ASP A 65 12.68 -7.39 -6.30
CA ASP A 65 12.27 -8.51 -5.49
C ASP A 65 12.63 -8.29 -4.03
N GLU A 66 13.73 -7.60 -3.78
CA GLU A 66 14.14 -7.33 -2.42
C GLU A 66 13.16 -6.44 -1.69
N GLU A 67 12.59 -5.46 -2.40
CA GLU A 67 11.59 -4.61 -1.80
C GLU A 67 10.32 -5.41 -1.50
N TYR A 68 9.93 -6.29 -2.40
CA TYR A 68 8.77 -7.13 -2.14
C TYR A 68 8.99 -8.03 -0.93
N ASP A 69 10.19 -8.57 -0.80
CA ASP A 69 10.48 -9.43 0.35
C ASP A 69 10.32 -8.67 1.66
N GLU A 70 10.82 -7.45 1.70
CA GLU A 70 10.68 -6.65 2.91
C GLU A 70 9.22 -6.34 3.18
N LEU A 71 8.48 -5.98 2.15
CA LEU A 71 7.09 -5.63 2.34
C LEU A 71 6.25 -6.81 2.76
N GLU A 72 6.58 -8.00 2.26
CA GLU A 72 5.86 -9.19 2.68
C GLU A 72 6.04 -9.43 4.17
N LYS A 73 7.23 -9.20 4.67
CA LYS A 73 7.46 -9.34 6.10
C LYS A 73 6.71 -8.30 6.90
N VAL A 74 6.68 -7.08 6.39
CA VAL A 74 5.97 -6.01 7.08
C VAL A 74 4.47 -6.32 7.12
N ILE A 75 3.92 -6.78 6.02
CA ILE A 75 2.51 -7.11 5.96
C ILE A 75 2.20 -8.28 6.90
N GLU A 76 3.07 -9.27 6.90
CA GLU A 76 2.88 -10.43 7.77
C GLU A 76 2.90 -10.00 9.24
N ASP A 77 3.85 -9.15 9.60
CA ASP A 77 3.92 -8.65 10.96
C ASP A 77 2.67 -7.87 11.33
N TYR A 78 2.18 -7.06 10.39
CA TYR A 78 0.99 -6.29 10.64
C TYR A 78 -0.22 -7.21 10.89
N GLN A 79 -0.35 -8.23 10.05
CA GLN A 79 -1.48 -9.15 10.18
C GLN A 79 -1.38 -9.95 11.48
N ASN A 80 -0.19 -10.34 11.85
CA ASN A 80 0.00 -11.06 13.11
C ASN A 80 -0.33 -10.18 14.31
N SER A 81 -0.01 -8.91 14.22
CA SER A 81 -0.35 -7.99 15.30
C SER A 81 -1.83 -7.83 15.47
N GLN A 82 -2.58 -7.99 14.40
CA GLN A 82 -4.01 -7.79 14.45
C GLN A 82 -4.76 -9.01 14.93
N GLN A 83 -4.06 -10.11 15.03
CA GLN A 83 -4.73 -11.33 15.38
C GLN A 83 -4.71 -11.59 16.82
N ASN A 84 -4.89 -10.88 17.65
CA ASN A 84 -4.85 -11.22 19.02
C ASN A 84 -6.04 -11.89 19.51
#